data_13d37a06d9b68609b99337d7ebc2fdda
#
_entry.id   13d37a06d9b68609b99337d7ebc2fdda
#
_cell.length_a   1.000
_cell.length_b   1.000
_cell.length_c   1.000
_cell.angle_alpha   90.00
_cell.angle_beta   90.00
_cell.angle_gamma   90.00
#
_symmetry.space_group_name_H-M   'P 1'
#
loop_
_entity.id
_entity.type
_entity.pdbx_description
1 polymer ?
#
loop_
_entity_poly.entity_id
_entity_poly.type
_entity_poly.pdbx_seq_one_letter_code
_entity_poly.pdbx_strand_id
1 'polypeptide(L)'
;MKNYVMNMETLKIELYFEKSEYDALTDEQKKELKSNFLWSRAKGAWVSRAKEPNLWRAKHAAEKLGFTEEERQGERLSYAEQLERKAERAEARAERMEGYAANAEKRAEVLQKEYNENRRDWSWLTQPIIPGHSGSQRFAKQRQAVMDRYDKGFEEYRKSEYFKDRAETARRTASMKELKDPVYLERRIKECKSEIRKCEGFVVNYENMLYRMEQGEEVKRWNGEVISMEEVTKYLKNVMERMEAAMDKQAFLENCLDEIGGIKFSSANLKVGYIVNVARWGSCEIVKTNPTTVDVKTERGSLLRESYGSIVEILVAAEKKNDEQHPYKVGEILAHYSICGSRIISAYKVVKTTAKTIRLAPLAVQNGVINTDEVIGKEVTRKPAIKAWNNEWAVYDGDWRLHKVKAEELAKAN
;
A
#
# COMPACT_ATOMS: atom_id res chain seq x y z
N MET A 1 -27.25 -33.11 -21.23
CA MET A 1 -25.92 -32.55 -21.52
C MET A 1 -25.46 -31.80 -20.28
N LYS A 2 -24.25 -32.04 -19.82
CA LYS A 2 -23.72 -31.38 -18.65
C LYS A 2 -23.13 -30.06 -19.10
N ASN A 3 -23.80 -28.95 -18.80
CA ASN A 3 -23.35 -27.63 -19.22
C ASN A 3 -22.92 -26.80 -18.01
N TYR A 4 -21.92 -25.93 -18.20
CA TYR A 4 -21.59 -24.90 -17.23
C TYR A 4 -21.79 -23.51 -17.83
N VAL A 5 -22.29 -22.63 -16.99
CA VAL A 5 -22.63 -21.24 -17.37
C VAL A 5 -21.72 -20.28 -16.66
N MET A 6 -21.21 -19.30 -17.38
CA MET A 6 -20.55 -18.15 -16.79
C MET A 6 -21.58 -17.09 -16.42
N ASN A 7 -21.81 -16.91 -15.12
CA ASN A 7 -22.71 -15.87 -14.63
C ASN A 7 -21.94 -14.53 -14.55
N MET A 8 -22.30 -13.58 -15.41
CA MET A 8 -21.62 -12.30 -15.56
C MET A 8 -21.85 -11.34 -14.38
N GLU A 9 -22.97 -11.45 -13.67
CA GLU A 9 -23.22 -10.64 -12.48
C GLU A 9 -22.32 -11.00 -11.31
N THR A 10 -22.07 -12.31 -11.10
CA THR A 10 -21.27 -12.82 -9.99
C THR A 10 -19.82 -13.06 -10.38
N LEU A 11 -19.53 -13.06 -11.68
CA LEU A 11 -18.25 -13.39 -12.29
C LEU A 11 -17.78 -14.81 -11.90
N LYS A 12 -18.73 -15.75 -11.82
CA LYS A 12 -18.50 -17.13 -11.38
C LYS A 12 -19.07 -18.14 -12.36
N ILE A 13 -18.51 -19.32 -12.35
CA ILE A 13 -19.02 -20.48 -13.09
C ILE A 13 -20.07 -21.18 -12.24
N GLU A 14 -21.18 -21.55 -12.85
CA GLU A 14 -22.28 -22.30 -12.26
C GLU A 14 -22.48 -23.61 -13.04
N LEU A 15 -22.43 -24.76 -12.33
CA LEU A 15 -22.66 -26.08 -12.91
C LEU A 15 -24.05 -26.53 -12.52
N TYR A 16 -24.84 -26.87 -13.53
CA TYR A 16 -26.20 -27.38 -13.37
C TYR A 16 -26.21 -28.86 -13.76
N PHE A 17 -26.52 -29.73 -12.81
CA PHE A 17 -26.71 -31.14 -13.03
C PHE A 17 -27.50 -31.77 -11.87
N GLU A 18 -28.17 -32.87 -12.15
CA GLU A 18 -29.06 -33.56 -11.22
C GLU A 18 -28.30 -34.33 -10.12
N LYS A 19 -29.03 -34.64 -9.05
CA LYS A 19 -28.48 -35.42 -7.94
C LYS A 19 -28.03 -36.82 -8.40
N SER A 20 -28.78 -37.46 -9.33
CA SER A 20 -28.45 -38.74 -9.94
C SER A 20 -27.08 -38.70 -10.65
N GLU A 21 -26.79 -37.63 -11.35
CA GLU A 21 -25.50 -37.41 -12.03
C GLU A 21 -24.37 -37.15 -11.03
N TYR A 22 -24.65 -36.48 -9.92
CA TYR A 22 -23.68 -36.30 -8.84
C TYR A 22 -23.35 -37.62 -8.16
N ASP A 23 -24.35 -38.48 -7.90
CA ASP A 23 -24.16 -39.76 -7.26
C ASP A 23 -23.36 -40.73 -8.15
N ALA A 24 -23.46 -40.60 -9.47
CA ALA A 24 -22.71 -41.38 -10.47
C ALA A 24 -21.22 -40.95 -10.60
N LEU A 25 -20.81 -39.82 -10.03
CA LEU A 25 -19.40 -39.40 -10.04
C LEU A 25 -18.53 -40.28 -9.15
N THR A 26 -17.29 -40.53 -9.59
CA THR A 26 -16.30 -41.22 -8.76
C THR A 26 -15.90 -40.38 -7.56
N ASP A 27 -15.31 -40.98 -6.53
CA ASP A 27 -14.87 -40.26 -5.34
C ASP A 27 -13.80 -39.20 -5.66
N GLU A 28 -12.93 -39.48 -6.63
CA GLU A 28 -11.93 -38.50 -7.12
C GLU A 28 -12.60 -37.32 -7.79
N GLN A 29 -13.58 -37.57 -8.66
CA GLN A 29 -14.38 -36.50 -9.30
C GLN A 29 -15.17 -35.68 -8.30
N LYS A 30 -15.77 -36.32 -7.29
CA LYS A 30 -16.45 -35.60 -6.16
C LYS A 30 -15.49 -34.75 -5.36
N LYS A 31 -14.25 -35.23 -5.14
CA LYS A 31 -13.21 -34.47 -4.44
C LYS A 31 -12.77 -33.26 -5.28
N GLU A 32 -12.56 -33.44 -6.57
CA GLU A 32 -12.19 -32.36 -7.49
C GLU A 32 -13.30 -31.29 -7.60
N LEU A 33 -14.56 -31.72 -7.72
CA LEU A 33 -15.71 -30.82 -7.71
C LEU A 33 -15.76 -29.99 -6.42
N LYS A 34 -15.69 -30.62 -5.27
CA LYS A 34 -15.75 -29.94 -3.96
C LYS A 34 -14.56 -29.03 -3.71
N SER A 35 -13.40 -29.27 -4.31
CA SER A 35 -12.24 -28.40 -4.19
C SER A 35 -12.42 -27.08 -4.93
N ASN A 36 -13.08 -27.10 -6.09
CA ASN A 36 -13.24 -25.93 -6.97
C ASN A 36 -14.62 -25.27 -6.86
N PHE A 37 -15.65 -25.99 -6.42
CA PHE A 37 -17.02 -25.51 -6.37
C PHE A 37 -17.65 -25.68 -4.99
N LEU A 38 -18.73 -24.93 -4.75
CA LEU A 38 -19.60 -25.02 -3.58
C LEU A 38 -21.05 -25.17 -4.02
N TRP A 39 -21.80 -26.07 -3.39
CA TRP A 39 -23.22 -26.19 -3.63
C TRP A 39 -23.98 -24.97 -3.10
N SER A 40 -24.73 -24.31 -3.94
CA SER A 40 -25.62 -23.20 -3.59
C SER A 40 -27.07 -23.67 -3.60
N ARG A 41 -27.69 -23.79 -2.43
CA ARG A 41 -29.10 -24.15 -2.32
C ARG A 41 -30.03 -23.11 -2.98
N ALA A 42 -29.66 -21.83 -2.88
CA ALA A 42 -30.45 -20.74 -3.46
C ALA A 42 -30.50 -20.76 -4.99
N LYS A 43 -29.41 -21.27 -5.63
CA LYS A 43 -29.31 -21.35 -7.09
C LYS A 43 -29.59 -22.76 -7.63
N GLY A 44 -29.63 -23.77 -6.77
CA GLY A 44 -29.72 -25.16 -7.20
C GLY A 44 -28.54 -25.62 -8.06
N ALA A 45 -27.36 -25.00 -7.88
CA ALA A 45 -26.19 -25.20 -8.71
C ALA A 45 -24.89 -25.27 -7.90
N TRP A 46 -23.86 -25.88 -8.48
CA TRP A 46 -22.51 -25.83 -7.97
C TRP A 46 -21.82 -24.56 -8.49
N VAL A 47 -21.47 -23.62 -7.58
CA VAL A 47 -20.89 -22.33 -7.89
C VAL A 47 -19.41 -22.34 -7.62
N SER A 48 -18.60 -21.83 -8.55
CA SER A 48 -17.14 -21.77 -8.39
C SER A 48 -16.72 -21.01 -7.14
N ARG A 49 -15.71 -21.50 -6.43
CA ARG A 49 -15.11 -20.80 -5.28
C ARG A 49 -14.37 -19.54 -5.73
N ALA A 50 -13.65 -19.63 -6.84
CA ALA A 50 -12.98 -18.52 -7.48
C ALA A 50 -13.96 -17.71 -8.35
N LYS A 51 -13.59 -16.46 -8.63
CA LYS A 51 -14.24 -15.57 -9.59
C LYS A 51 -13.22 -15.07 -10.61
N GLU A 52 -13.71 -14.51 -11.72
CA GLU A 52 -12.83 -13.83 -12.68
C GLU A 52 -11.89 -12.81 -12.01
N PRO A 53 -10.59 -12.74 -12.39
CA PRO A 53 -9.94 -13.47 -13.50
C PRO A 53 -9.42 -14.86 -13.16
N ASN A 54 -9.57 -15.37 -11.94
CA ASN A 54 -8.93 -16.60 -11.43
C ASN A 54 -9.79 -17.86 -11.67
N LEU A 55 -10.47 -17.97 -12.81
CA LEU A 55 -11.39 -19.09 -13.11
C LEU A 55 -10.74 -20.29 -13.79
N TRP A 56 -9.46 -20.22 -14.16
CA TRP A 56 -8.81 -21.27 -14.93
C TRP A 56 -8.98 -22.67 -14.32
N ARG A 57 -8.72 -22.81 -13.01
CA ARG A 57 -8.87 -24.10 -12.32
C ARG A 57 -10.32 -24.61 -12.33
N ALA A 58 -11.28 -23.70 -12.14
CA ALA A 58 -12.69 -24.08 -12.15
C ALA A 58 -13.16 -24.49 -13.55
N LYS A 59 -12.72 -23.79 -14.62
CA LYS A 59 -13.00 -24.17 -16.01
C LYS A 59 -12.41 -25.54 -16.32
N HIS A 60 -11.13 -25.74 -16.05
CA HIS A 60 -10.45 -27.00 -16.28
C HIS A 60 -11.10 -28.18 -15.51
N ALA A 61 -11.50 -27.96 -14.26
CA ALA A 61 -12.21 -28.96 -13.49
C ALA A 61 -13.61 -29.28 -14.07
N ALA A 62 -14.33 -28.26 -14.57
CA ALA A 62 -15.62 -28.48 -15.24
C ALA A 62 -15.45 -29.29 -16.55
N GLU A 63 -14.50 -28.95 -17.39
CA GLU A 63 -14.18 -29.67 -18.63
C GLU A 63 -13.77 -31.10 -18.35
N LYS A 64 -12.92 -31.36 -17.36
CA LYS A 64 -12.52 -32.70 -16.95
C LYS A 64 -13.68 -33.56 -16.42
N LEU A 65 -14.68 -32.91 -15.85
CA LEU A 65 -15.93 -33.58 -15.42
C LEU A 65 -16.92 -33.77 -16.55
N GLY A 66 -16.56 -33.38 -17.79
CA GLY A 66 -17.37 -33.54 -19.01
C GLY A 66 -18.45 -32.46 -19.19
N PHE A 67 -18.26 -31.28 -18.58
CA PHE A 67 -19.14 -30.14 -18.83
C PHE A 67 -18.64 -29.32 -20.02
N THR A 68 -19.57 -28.85 -20.83
CA THR A 68 -19.32 -27.94 -21.96
C THR A 68 -19.74 -26.53 -21.60
N GLU A 69 -19.00 -25.53 -22.14
CA GLU A 69 -19.32 -24.09 -21.92
C GLU A 69 -20.60 -23.73 -22.67
N GLU A 70 -21.58 -23.22 -21.97
CA GLU A 70 -22.80 -22.65 -22.52
C GLU A 70 -22.68 -21.13 -22.65
N GLU A 71 -23.65 -20.47 -23.29
CA GLU A 71 -23.66 -19.02 -23.40
C GLU A 71 -23.61 -18.34 -22.02
N ARG A 72 -22.92 -17.22 -21.97
CA ARG A 72 -22.79 -16.40 -20.74
C ARG A 72 -24.16 -15.84 -20.36
N GLN A 73 -24.50 -15.90 -19.06
CA GLN A 73 -25.78 -15.39 -18.55
C GLN A 73 -25.60 -14.08 -17.77
N GLY A 74 -26.55 -13.15 -17.97
CA GLY A 74 -26.58 -11.87 -17.30
C GLY A 74 -25.60 -10.84 -17.86
N GLU A 75 -25.70 -9.63 -17.36
CA GLU A 75 -24.79 -8.55 -17.71
C GLU A 75 -23.77 -8.31 -16.61
N ARG A 76 -22.60 -7.81 -17.02
CA ARG A 76 -21.57 -7.45 -16.05
C ARG A 76 -22.02 -6.22 -15.26
N LEU A 77 -22.05 -6.34 -13.94
CA LEU A 77 -22.32 -5.21 -13.07
C LEU A 77 -21.20 -4.17 -13.17
N SER A 78 -21.56 -2.90 -13.13
CA SER A 78 -20.61 -1.80 -12.94
C SER A 78 -19.81 -1.98 -11.64
N TYR A 79 -18.68 -1.33 -11.54
CA TYR A 79 -17.86 -1.43 -10.32
C TYR A 79 -18.58 -0.85 -9.10
N ALA A 80 -19.39 0.20 -9.29
CA ALA A 80 -20.24 0.77 -8.26
C ALA A 80 -21.24 -0.27 -7.70
N GLU A 81 -22.01 -0.92 -8.57
CA GLU A 81 -22.98 -1.96 -8.19
C GLU A 81 -22.32 -3.16 -7.52
N GLN A 82 -21.11 -3.55 -7.99
CA GLN A 82 -20.33 -4.62 -7.34
C GLN A 82 -19.96 -4.27 -5.91
N LEU A 83 -19.58 -3.00 -5.65
CA LEU A 83 -19.25 -2.52 -4.32
C LEU A 83 -20.50 -2.41 -3.43
N GLU A 84 -21.59 -1.90 -3.96
CA GLU A 84 -22.88 -1.83 -3.24
C GLU A 84 -23.34 -3.23 -2.80
N ARG A 85 -23.39 -4.19 -3.71
CA ARG A 85 -23.71 -5.59 -3.36
C ARG A 85 -22.71 -6.21 -2.37
N LYS A 86 -21.44 -5.76 -2.38
CA LYS A 86 -20.44 -6.19 -1.39
C LYS A 86 -20.77 -5.61 -0.02
N ALA A 87 -21.16 -4.33 0.05
CA ALA A 87 -21.53 -3.67 1.28
C ALA A 87 -22.79 -4.28 1.89
N GLU A 88 -23.85 -4.48 1.10
CA GLU A 88 -25.08 -5.14 1.54
C GLU A 88 -24.83 -6.54 2.14
N ARG A 89 -24.03 -7.36 1.46
CA ARG A 89 -23.66 -8.69 1.97
C ARG A 89 -22.86 -8.63 3.26
N ALA A 90 -22.00 -7.61 3.39
CA ALA A 90 -21.21 -7.40 4.58
C ALA A 90 -22.09 -6.95 5.75
N GLU A 91 -23.05 -6.06 5.51
CA GLU A 91 -24.04 -5.62 6.51
C GLU A 91 -24.94 -6.78 6.97
N ALA A 92 -25.54 -7.52 6.03
CA ALA A 92 -26.33 -8.71 6.34
C ALA A 92 -25.52 -9.80 7.09
N ARG A 93 -24.20 -9.85 6.88
CA ARG A 93 -23.31 -10.71 7.66
C ARG A 93 -23.11 -10.17 9.06
N ALA A 94 -22.94 -8.86 9.23
CA ALA A 94 -22.78 -8.22 10.52
C ALA A 94 -24.00 -8.46 11.40
N GLU A 95 -25.20 -8.23 10.87
CA GLU A 95 -26.47 -8.49 11.58
C GLU A 95 -26.61 -9.95 12.04
N ARG A 96 -26.25 -10.92 11.17
CA ARG A 96 -26.27 -12.33 11.56
C ARG A 96 -25.28 -12.65 12.67
N MET A 97 -24.07 -12.05 12.64
CA MET A 97 -23.06 -12.26 13.68
C MET A 97 -23.52 -11.64 15.00
N GLU A 98 -24.16 -10.48 14.99
CA GLU A 98 -24.77 -9.87 16.17
C GLU A 98 -25.89 -10.74 16.76
N GLY A 99 -26.74 -11.32 15.91
CA GLY A 99 -27.73 -12.28 16.33
C GLY A 99 -27.11 -13.51 17.01
N TYR A 100 -25.99 -14.03 16.47
CA TYR A 100 -25.26 -15.14 17.11
C TYR A 100 -24.62 -14.71 18.43
N ALA A 101 -24.07 -13.50 18.52
CA ALA A 101 -23.52 -12.94 19.73
C ALA A 101 -24.57 -12.84 20.85
N ALA A 102 -25.72 -12.23 20.53
CA ALA A 102 -26.83 -12.08 21.47
C ALA A 102 -27.39 -13.44 21.95
N ASN A 103 -27.50 -14.41 21.05
CA ASN A 103 -27.94 -15.74 21.42
C ASN A 103 -26.92 -16.49 22.31
N ALA A 104 -25.61 -16.31 22.07
CA ALA A 104 -24.56 -16.89 22.90
C ALA A 104 -24.57 -16.23 24.29
N GLU A 105 -24.76 -14.93 24.38
CA GLU A 105 -24.85 -14.18 25.63
C GLU A 105 -26.05 -14.66 26.49
N LYS A 106 -27.23 -14.76 25.87
CA LYS A 106 -28.41 -15.31 26.54
C LYS A 106 -28.18 -16.74 27.07
N ARG A 107 -27.51 -17.60 26.29
CA ARG A 107 -27.17 -18.95 26.76
C ARG A 107 -26.17 -18.92 27.93
N ALA A 108 -25.19 -18.02 27.88
CA ALA A 108 -24.25 -17.84 28.99
C ALA A 108 -24.96 -17.42 30.29
N GLU A 109 -25.86 -16.44 30.18
CA GLU A 109 -26.68 -15.99 31.33
C GLU A 109 -27.51 -17.12 31.94
N VAL A 110 -28.19 -17.90 31.09
CA VAL A 110 -28.97 -19.06 31.57
C VAL A 110 -28.10 -20.11 32.25
N LEU A 111 -26.92 -20.42 31.70
CA LEU A 111 -25.98 -21.39 32.28
C LEU A 111 -25.38 -20.91 33.61
N GLN A 112 -25.20 -19.63 33.79
CA GLN A 112 -24.61 -19.06 35.01
C GLN A 112 -25.64 -18.70 36.05
N LYS A 113 -26.92 -18.66 35.71
CA LYS A 113 -28.00 -18.22 36.61
C LYS A 113 -28.03 -18.99 37.92
N GLU A 114 -28.04 -20.32 37.86
CA GLU A 114 -28.16 -21.18 39.05
C GLU A 114 -26.98 -21.00 40.02
N TYR A 115 -25.76 -20.90 39.50
CA TYR A 115 -24.58 -20.60 40.32
C TYR A 115 -24.68 -19.20 40.96
N ASN A 116 -25.10 -18.21 40.21
CA ASN A 116 -25.22 -16.83 40.69
C ASN A 116 -26.29 -16.67 41.77
N GLU A 117 -27.34 -17.48 41.73
CA GLU A 117 -28.36 -17.59 42.79
C GLU A 117 -27.79 -18.28 44.02
N ASN A 118 -27.17 -19.45 43.86
CA ASN A 118 -26.65 -20.27 44.97
C ASN A 118 -25.41 -19.66 45.65
N ARG A 119 -24.59 -18.88 44.94
CA ARG A 119 -23.39 -18.24 45.53
C ARG A 119 -23.68 -17.26 46.69
N ARG A 120 -24.94 -16.83 46.82
CA ARG A 120 -25.40 -15.97 47.91
C ARG A 120 -25.75 -16.76 49.13
N ASP A 121 -25.97 -18.06 49.01
CA ASP A 121 -26.22 -18.98 50.13
C ASP A 121 -24.90 -19.52 50.64
N TRP A 122 -24.50 -18.99 51.84
CA TRP A 122 -23.28 -19.41 52.50
C TRP A 122 -23.29 -20.91 52.84
N SER A 123 -24.47 -21.47 53.16
CA SER A 123 -24.62 -22.89 53.49
C SER A 123 -24.32 -23.77 52.28
N TRP A 124 -24.81 -23.37 51.10
CA TRP A 124 -24.54 -24.08 49.84
C TRP A 124 -23.03 -24.09 49.49
N LEU A 125 -22.33 -22.98 49.73
CA LEU A 125 -20.90 -22.88 49.46
C LEU A 125 -20.03 -23.71 50.45
N THR A 126 -20.35 -23.68 51.72
CA THR A 126 -19.50 -24.21 52.82
C THR A 126 -19.90 -25.58 53.32
N GLN A 127 -21.07 -26.11 52.89
CA GLN A 127 -21.53 -27.43 53.35
C GLN A 127 -20.46 -28.54 53.11
N PRO A 128 -20.00 -29.20 54.17
CA PRO A 128 -18.97 -30.23 54.06
C PRO A 128 -19.50 -31.47 53.32
N ILE A 129 -18.61 -32.10 52.56
CA ILE A 129 -18.87 -33.37 51.90
C ILE A 129 -18.30 -34.48 52.76
N ILE A 130 -19.18 -35.31 53.36
CA ILE A 130 -18.81 -36.41 54.28
C ILE A 130 -18.69 -37.71 53.47
N PRO A 131 -17.50 -38.33 53.41
CA PRO A 131 -17.33 -39.61 52.74
C PRO A 131 -18.24 -40.69 53.32
N GLY A 132 -18.83 -41.54 52.47
CA GLY A 132 -19.73 -42.61 52.88
C GLY A 132 -21.18 -42.21 53.16
N HIS A 133 -21.51 -40.94 53.29
CA HIS A 133 -22.86 -40.46 53.48
C HIS A 133 -23.54 -40.19 52.11
N SER A 134 -24.60 -40.93 51.77
CA SER A 134 -25.22 -40.90 50.45
C SER A 134 -25.79 -39.52 50.08
N GLY A 135 -26.40 -38.80 51.04
CA GLY A 135 -26.91 -37.44 50.82
C GLY A 135 -25.80 -36.45 50.52
N SER A 136 -24.65 -36.54 51.16
CA SER A 136 -23.48 -35.69 50.94
C SER A 136 -22.87 -35.90 49.58
N GLN A 137 -22.79 -37.15 49.12
CA GLN A 137 -22.30 -37.49 47.77
C GLN A 137 -23.25 -36.97 46.69
N ARG A 138 -24.57 -37.06 46.88
CA ARG A 138 -25.56 -36.53 45.96
C ARG A 138 -25.42 -35.00 45.86
N PHE A 139 -25.28 -34.32 46.98
CA PHE A 139 -25.08 -32.87 47.01
C PHE A 139 -23.79 -32.46 46.29
N ALA A 140 -22.69 -33.19 46.50
CA ALA A 140 -21.41 -32.94 45.84
C ALA A 140 -21.56 -33.02 44.30
N LYS A 141 -22.24 -34.07 43.81
CA LYS A 141 -22.51 -34.20 42.34
C LYS A 141 -23.37 -33.07 41.81
N GLN A 142 -24.39 -32.67 42.54
CA GLN A 142 -25.26 -31.57 42.17
C GLN A 142 -24.49 -30.24 42.10
N ARG A 143 -23.70 -29.94 43.15
CA ARG A 143 -22.84 -28.73 43.18
C ARG A 143 -21.82 -28.74 42.05
N GLN A 144 -21.19 -29.87 41.78
CA GLN A 144 -20.26 -29.98 40.63
C GLN A 144 -20.94 -29.72 39.29
N ALA A 145 -22.16 -30.25 39.10
CA ALA A 145 -22.93 -30.01 37.87
C ALA A 145 -23.31 -28.52 37.67
N VAL A 146 -23.54 -27.79 38.80
CA VAL A 146 -23.77 -26.34 38.74
C VAL A 146 -22.49 -25.61 38.34
N MET A 147 -21.34 -25.99 38.92
CA MET A 147 -20.03 -25.42 38.60
C MET A 147 -19.68 -25.67 37.08
N ASP A 148 -19.87 -26.90 36.62
CA ASP A 148 -19.62 -27.27 35.25
C ASP A 148 -20.49 -26.44 34.25
N ARG A 149 -21.76 -26.16 34.61
CA ARG A 149 -22.62 -25.28 33.83
C ARG A 149 -22.12 -23.81 33.84
N TYR A 150 -21.70 -23.35 35.02
CA TYR A 150 -21.14 -22.02 35.18
C TYR A 150 -19.89 -21.82 34.30
N ASP A 151 -18.98 -22.79 34.27
CA ASP A 151 -17.79 -22.77 33.45
C ASP A 151 -18.14 -22.77 31.92
N LYS A 152 -19.11 -23.59 31.51
CA LYS A 152 -19.65 -23.56 30.14
C LYS A 152 -20.23 -22.18 29.77
N GLY A 153 -20.79 -21.44 30.74
CA GLY A 153 -21.25 -20.08 30.54
C GLY A 153 -20.13 -19.14 30.07
N PHE A 154 -18.92 -19.27 30.59
CA PHE A 154 -17.78 -18.48 30.12
C PHE A 154 -17.37 -18.83 28.68
N GLU A 155 -17.50 -20.10 28.26
CA GLU A 155 -17.25 -20.49 26.87
C GLU A 155 -18.26 -19.82 25.93
N GLU A 156 -19.53 -19.72 26.32
CA GLU A 156 -20.55 -19.02 25.55
C GLU A 156 -20.29 -17.51 25.52
N TYR A 157 -19.81 -16.87 26.58
CA TYR A 157 -19.37 -15.48 26.58
C TYR A 157 -18.21 -15.24 25.60
N ARG A 158 -17.19 -16.11 25.59
CA ARG A 158 -16.10 -16.02 24.62
C ARG A 158 -16.59 -16.15 23.17
N LYS A 159 -17.60 -17.00 22.93
CA LYS A 159 -18.25 -17.09 21.61
C LYS A 159 -18.98 -15.79 21.26
N SER A 160 -19.66 -15.17 22.23
CA SER A 160 -20.32 -13.87 22.00
C SER A 160 -19.32 -12.80 21.62
N GLU A 161 -18.21 -12.66 22.32
CA GLU A 161 -17.14 -11.72 22.00
C GLU A 161 -16.58 -11.97 20.60
N TYR A 162 -16.28 -13.24 20.27
CA TYR A 162 -15.83 -13.60 18.93
C TYR A 162 -16.81 -13.19 17.84
N PHE A 163 -18.12 -13.37 18.05
CA PHE A 163 -19.12 -12.95 17.07
C PHE A 163 -19.25 -11.44 17.00
N LYS A 164 -19.12 -10.70 18.10
CA LYS A 164 -19.08 -9.23 18.14
C LYS A 164 -17.92 -8.69 17.28
N ASP A 165 -16.71 -9.24 17.46
CA ASP A 165 -15.54 -8.85 16.65
C ASP A 165 -15.74 -9.14 15.16
N ARG A 166 -16.39 -10.27 14.85
CA ARG A 166 -16.72 -10.63 13.46
C ARG A 166 -17.76 -9.71 12.85
N ALA A 167 -18.74 -9.25 13.64
CA ALA A 167 -19.73 -8.27 13.22
C ALA A 167 -19.06 -6.92 12.94
N GLU A 168 -18.19 -6.46 13.83
CA GLU A 168 -17.46 -5.21 13.62
C GLU A 168 -16.57 -5.25 12.37
N THR A 169 -15.86 -6.37 12.16
CA THR A 169 -15.06 -6.57 10.93
C THR A 169 -15.93 -6.50 9.67
N ALA A 170 -17.13 -7.09 9.71
CA ALA A 170 -18.06 -7.05 8.59
C ALA A 170 -18.59 -5.61 8.36
N ARG A 171 -18.92 -4.85 9.40
CA ARG A 171 -19.31 -3.44 9.31
C ARG A 171 -18.20 -2.54 8.76
N ARG A 172 -16.95 -2.77 9.16
CA ARG A 172 -15.81 -2.06 8.54
C ARG A 172 -15.75 -2.31 7.03
N THR A 173 -16.04 -3.55 6.60
CA THR A 173 -16.10 -3.87 5.17
C THR A 173 -17.27 -3.17 4.48
N ALA A 174 -18.43 -3.10 5.12
CA ALA A 174 -19.61 -2.43 4.60
C ALA A 174 -19.43 -0.91 4.49
N SER A 175 -18.74 -0.30 5.46
CA SER A 175 -18.52 1.16 5.49
C SER A 175 -17.62 1.71 4.40
N MET A 176 -16.91 0.84 3.66
CA MET A 176 -15.99 1.20 2.56
C MET A 176 -15.05 2.38 2.87
N LYS A 177 -14.54 2.45 4.11
CA LYS A 177 -13.66 3.55 4.56
C LYS A 177 -12.46 3.79 3.66
N GLU A 178 -12.03 2.77 2.93
CA GLU A 178 -10.92 2.83 1.98
C GLU A 178 -11.20 3.83 0.84
N LEU A 179 -12.47 4.04 0.46
CA LEU A 179 -12.87 5.01 -0.58
C LEU A 179 -12.80 6.47 -0.10
N LYS A 180 -12.50 6.71 1.17
CA LYS A 180 -12.28 8.05 1.73
C LYS A 180 -10.79 8.34 1.93
N ASP A 181 -9.91 7.40 1.58
CA ASP A 181 -8.46 7.55 1.68
C ASP A 181 -7.86 7.94 0.33
N PRO A 182 -7.37 9.19 0.16
CA PRO A 182 -6.80 9.64 -1.11
C PRO A 182 -5.58 8.83 -1.55
N VAL A 183 -4.78 8.30 -0.62
CA VAL A 183 -3.62 7.45 -0.95
C VAL A 183 -4.05 6.12 -1.54
N TYR A 184 -5.09 5.51 -0.95
CA TYR A 184 -5.67 4.28 -1.47
C TYR A 184 -6.23 4.48 -2.88
N LEU A 185 -7.03 5.56 -3.07
CA LEU A 185 -7.64 5.88 -4.37
C LEU A 185 -6.58 6.15 -5.43
N GLU A 186 -5.57 6.98 -5.14
CA GLU A 186 -4.47 7.25 -6.08
C GLU A 186 -3.77 5.98 -6.53
N ARG A 187 -3.44 5.09 -5.60
CA ARG A 187 -2.79 3.81 -5.91
C ARG A 187 -3.67 2.93 -6.80
N ARG A 188 -4.97 2.83 -6.49
CA ARG A 188 -5.91 2.02 -7.27
C ARG A 188 -6.16 2.60 -8.65
N ILE A 189 -6.22 3.92 -8.80
CA ILE A 189 -6.30 4.59 -10.11
C ILE A 189 -5.05 4.30 -10.94
N LYS A 190 -3.85 4.36 -10.36
CA LYS A 190 -2.60 3.99 -11.04
C LYS A 190 -2.58 2.53 -11.50
N GLU A 191 -3.08 1.62 -10.68
CA GLU A 191 -3.23 0.20 -11.02
C GLU A 191 -4.20 0.03 -12.22
N CYS A 192 -5.34 0.72 -12.23
CA CYS A 192 -6.28 0.70 -13.36
C CYS A 192 -5.64 1.24 -14.63
N LYS A 193 -4.96 2.40 -14.57
CA LYS A 193 -4.23 2.98 -15.71
C LYS A 193 -3.15 2.04 -16.27
N SER A 194 -2.44 1.34 -15.40
CA SER A 194 -1.45 0.35 -15.83
C SER A 194 -2.09 -0.86 -16.52
N GLU A 195 -3.24 -1.31 -15.99
CA GLU A 195 -3.99 -2.43 -16.57
C GLU A 195 -4.58 -2.06 -17.95
N ILE A 196 -5.14 -0.86 -18.09
CA ILE A 196 -5.66 -0.36 -19.36
C ILE A 196 -4.54 -0.34 -20.42
N ARG A 197 -3.37 0.24 -20.09
CA ARG A 197 -2.22 0.24 -21.03
C ARG A 197 -1.76 -1.14 -21.45
N LYS A 198 -1.82 -2.12 -20.56
CA LYS A 198 -1.51 -3.51 -20.91
C LYS A 198 -2.55 -4.08 -21.86
N CYS A 199 -3.83 -3.82 -21.59
CA CYS A 199 -4.91 -4.26 -22.45
C CYS A 199 -4.82 -3.61 -23.84
N GLU A 200 -4.53 -2.32 -23.93
CA GLU A 200 -4.28 -1.60 -25.21
C GLU A 200 -3.17 -2.30 -26.01
N GLY A 201 -2.05 -2.66 -25.38
CA GLY A 201 -0.98 -3.40 -26.03
C GLY A 201 -1.41 -4.78 -26.53
N PHE A 202 -2.26 -5.49 -25.78
CA PHE A 202 -2.81 -6.77 -26.24
C PHE A 202 -3.83 -6.60 -27.37
N VAL A 203 -4.68 -5.57 -27.33
CA VAL A 203 -5.62 -5.26 -28.42
C VAL A 203 -4.85 -5.05 -29.72
N VAL A 204 -3.85 -4.16 -29.73
CA VAL A 204 -3.02 -3.91 -30.91
C VAL A 204 -2.35 -5.19 -31.41
N ASN A 205 -1.86 -6.05 -30.53
CA ASN A 205 -1.25 -7.32 -30.93
C ASN A 205 -2.25 -8.28 -31.57
N TYR A 206 -3.45 -8.43 -31.00
CA TYR A 206 -4.46 -9.33 -31.55
C TYR A 206 -5.06 -8.78 -32.85
N GLU A 207 -5.26 -7.47 -32.99
CA GLU A 207 -5.67 -6.84 -34.25
C GLU A 207 -4.63 -7.06 -35.34
N ASN A 208 -3.35 -6.90 -35.05
CA ASN A 208 -2.27 -7.21 -35.99
C ASN A 208 -2.23 -8.70 -36.36
N MET A 209 -2.50 -9.62 -35.41
CA MET A 209 -2.61 -11.05 -35.72
C MET A 209 -3.77 -11.33 -36.67
N LEU A 210 -4.95 -10.77 -36.40
CA LEU A 210 -6.12 -10.92 -37.26
C LEU A 210 -5.85 -10.38 -38.66
N TYR A 211 -5.26 -9.17 -38.78
CA TYR A 211 -4.89 -8.59 -40.03
C TYR A 211 -3.95 -9.49 -40.86
N ARG A 212 -2.92 -10.07 -40.22
CA ARG A 212 -2.00 -11.02 -40.90
C ARG A 212 -2.71 -12.27 -41.39
N MET A 213 -3.62 -12.82 -40.55
CA MET A 213 -4.44 -13.98 -40.89
C MET A 213 -5.37 -13.68 -42.10
N GLU A 214 -5.95 -12.47 -42.20
CA GLU A 214 -6.74 -12.01 -43.33
C GLU A 214 -5.91 -11.91 -44.60
N GLN A 215 -4.60 -11.64 -44.50
CA GLN A 215 -3.66 -11.65 -45.65
C GLN A 215 -3.20 -13.08 -46.01
N GLY A 216 -3.72 -14.13 -45.32
CA GLY A 216 -3.39 -15.53 -45.59
C GLY A 216 -2.11 -16.02 -44.88
N GLU A 217 -1.58 -15.27 -43.92
CA GLU A 217 -0.43 -15.69 -43.14
C GLU A 217 -0.84 -16.64 -42.00
N GLU A 218 -0.07 -17.73 -41.85
CA GLU A 218 -0.23 -18.60 -40.67
C GLU A 218 0.40 -17.97 -39.42
N VAL A 219 -0.41 -17.71 -38.40
CA VAL A 219 0.08 -17.22 -37.09
C VAL A 219 0.26 -18.39 -36.16
N LYS A 220 1.45 -18.56 -35.60
CA LYS A 220 1.81 -19.66 -34.71
C LYS A 220 2.02 -19.19 -33.27
N ARG A 221 1.63 -20.03 -32.32
CA ARG A 221 1.94 -19.87 -30.91
C ARG A 221 3.44 -20.12 -30.67
N TRP A 222 3.92 -19.76 -29.48
CA TRP A 222 5.29 -20.05 -29.04
C TRP A 222 5.67 -21.55 -29.07
N ASN A 223 4.67 -22.45 -28.96
CA ASN A 223 4.85 -23.91 -29.04
C ASN A 223 4.81 -24.47 -30.48
N GLY A 224 4.66 -23.58 -31.49
CA GLY A 224 4.62 -23.96 -32.90
C GLY A 224 3.22 -24.32 -33.44
N GLU A 225 2.20 -24.39 -32.60
CA GLU A 225 0.82 -24.67 -33.03
C GLU A 225 0.22 -23.46 -33.75
N VAL A 226 -0.51 -23.71 -34.82
CA VAL A 226 -1.27 -22.66 -35.54
C VAL A 226 -2.48 -22.29 -34.72
N ILE A 227 -2.66 -20.98 -34.49
CA ILE A 227 -3.82 -20.44 -33.81
C ILE A 227 -4.93 -20.14 -34.82
N SER A 228 -6.20 -20.42 -34.49
CA SER A 228 -7.32 -20.08 -35.38
C SER A 228 -7.76 -18.63 -35.21
N MET A 229 -8.39 -18.07 -36.28
CA MET A 229 -8.95 -16.72 -36.27
C MET A 229 -10.03 -16.57 -35.18
N GLU A 230 -10.85 -17.61 -34.95
CA GLU A 230 -11.87 -17.64 -33.92
C GLU A 230 -11.28 -17.55 -32.51
N GLU A 231 -10.16 -18.21 -32.28
CA GLU A 231 -9.45 -18.13 -30.99
C GLU A 231 -8.88 -16.73 -30.75
N VAL A 232 -8.26 -16.11 -31.76
CA VAL A 232 -7.73 -14.74 -31.67
C VAL A 232 -8.86 -13.76 -31.41
N THR A 233 -9.98 -13.89 -32.11
CA THR A 233 -11.18 -13.06 -31.89
C THR A 233 -11.73 -13.22 -30.47
N LYS A 234 -11.76 -14.46 -29.96
CA LYS A 234 -12.16 -14.73 -28.56
C LYS A 234 -11.20 -14.07 -27.56
N TYR A 235 -9.90 -14.09 -27.80
CA TYR A 235 -8.92 -13.41 -26.95
C TYR A 235 -9.06 -11.90 -27.00
N LEU A 236 -9.25 -11.32 -28.19
CA LEU A 236 -9.49 -9.91 -28.38
C LEU A 236 -10.72 -9.46 -27.60
N LYS A 237 -11.86 -10.15 -27.76
CA LYS A 237 -13.08 -9.86 -27.01
C LYS A 237 -12.86 -9.90 -25.49
N ASN A 238 -12.17 -10.91 -24.96
CA ASN A 238 -11.88 -11.02 -23.55
C ASN A 238 -11.00 -9.86 -23.04
N VAL A 239 -10.03 -9.40 -23.84
CA VAL A 239 -9.16 -8.27 -23.47
C VAL A 239 -9.94 -6.96 -23.50
N MET A 240 -10.82 -6.76 -24.46
CA MET A 240 -11.69 -5.58 -24.54
C MET A 240 -12.63 -5.50 -23.33
N GLU A 241 -13.31 -6.60 -22.96
CA GLU A 241 -14.16 -6.68 -21.76
C GLU A 241 -13.38 -6.36 -20.48
N ARG A 242 -12.12 -6.79 -20.41
CA ARG A 242 -11.22 -6.53 -19.29
C ARG A 242 -10.78 -5.07 -19.22
N MET A 243 -10.53 -4.46 -20.39
CA MET A 243 -10.20 -3.05 -20.51
C MET A 243 -11.38 -2.17 -20.10
N GLU A 244 -12.59 -2.45 -20.60
CA GLU A 244 -13.82 -1.75 -20.22
C GLU A 244 -14.08 -1.81 -18.71
N ALA A 245 -13.89 -2.98 -18.09
CA ALA A 245 -14.01 -3.12 -16.65
C ALA A 245 -12.96 -2.32 -15.85
N ALA A 246 -11.74 -2.20 -16.39
CA ALA A 246 -10.70 -1.38 -15.78
C ALA A 246 -11.00 0.12 -15.92
N MET A 247 -11.58 0.54 -17.05
CA MET A 247 -12.01 1.92 -17.31
C MET A 247 -13.19 2.31 -16.42
N ASP A 248 -14.21 1.46 -16.31
CA ASP A 248 -15.35 1.68 -15.39
C ASP A 248 -14.88 1.83 -13.93
N LYS A 249 -14.00 0.93 -13.49
CA LYS A 249 -13.41 1.00 -12.15
C LYS A 249 -12.59 2.28 -11.96
N GLN A 250 -11.80 2.69 -12.96
CA GLN A 250 -11.02 3.93 -12.91
C GLN A 250 -11.93 5.15 -12.76
N ALA A 251 -12.97 5.26 -13.60
CA ALA A 251 -13.92 6.36 -13.56
C ALA A 251 -14.59 6.49 -12.20
N PHE A 252 -15.04 5.36 -11.62
CA PHE A 252 -15.63 5.35 -10.29
C PHE A 252 -14.65 5.85 -9.21
N LEU A 253 -13.39 5.38 -9.23
CA LEU A 253 -12.40 5.78 -8.24
C LEU A 253 -11.96 7.24 -8.41
N GLU A 254 -11.91 7.76 -9.64
CA GLU A 254 -11.65 9.18 -9.92
C GLU A 254 -12.79 10.05 -9.37
N ASN A 255 -14.04 9.66 -9.57
CA ASN A 255 -15.19 10.34 -8.97
C ASN A 255 -15.12 10.34 -7.43
N CYS A 256 -14.81 9.21 -6.80
CA CYS A 256 -14.63 9.16 -5.35
C CYS A 256 -13.49 10.08 -4.87
N LEU A 257 -12.40 10.18 -5.66
CA LEU A 257 -11.28 11.06 -5.33
C LEU A 257 -11.70 12.54 -5.43
N ASP A 258 -12.48 12.90 -6.44
CA ASP A 258 -13.00 14.25 -6.64
C ASP A 258 -13.99 14.64 -5.52
N GLU A 259 -14.86 13.73 -5.09
CA GLU A 259 -15.79 13.94 -3.97
C GLU A 259 -15.09 14.25 -2.64
N ILE A 260 -13.92 13.68 -2.38
CA ILE A 260 -13.13 13.99 -1.18
C ILE A 260 -12.22 15.23 -1.34
N GLY A 261 -12.33 15.94 -2.48
CA GLY A 261 -11.58 17.16 -2.78
C GLY A 261 -10.23 16.93 -3.45
N GLY A 262 -10.02 15.75 -4.03
CA GLY A 262 -8.82 15.41 -4.79
C GLY A 262 -7.54 15.34 -3.97
N ILE A 263 -6.39 15.32 -4.67
CA ILE A 263 -5.06 15.43 -4.06
C ILE A 263 -4.70 16.91 -3.97
N LYS A 264 -4.71 17.47 -2.76
CA LYS A 264 -4.48 18.89 -2.50
C LYS A 264 -3.06 19.36 -2.81
N PHE A 265 -2.09 18.45 -2.76
CA PHE A 265 -0.66 18.78 -2.86
C PHE A 265 -0.02 18.15 -4.09
N SER A 266 0.96 18.86 -4.66
CA SER A 266 1.72 18.43 -5.83
C SER A 266 3.12 19.02 -5.79
N SER A 267 3.98 18.66 -6.74
CA SER A 267 5.30 19.27 -6.91
C SER A 267 5.25 20.79 -7.18
N ALA A 268 4.09 21.31 -7.61
CA ALA A 268 3.92 22.75 -7.89
C ALA A 268 3.73 23.59 -6.61
N ASN A 269 3.06 23.04 -5.59
CA ASN A 269 2.71 23.78 -4.36
C ASN A 269 3.55 23.38 -3.14
N LEU A 270 4.37 22.34 -3.23
CA LEU A 270 5.30 21.94 -2.17
C LEU A 270 6.75 22.23 -2.55
N LYS A 271 7.54 22.67 -1.57
CA LYS A 271 8.96 23.01 -1.75
C LYS A 271 9.82 22.23 -0.76
N VAL A 272 11.07 22.01 -1.13
CA VAL A 272 12.08 21.46 -0.23
C VAL A 272 12.24 22.34 0.99
N GLY A 273 12.33 21.74 2.16
CA GLY A 273 12.42 22.42 3.45
C GLY A 273 11.06 22.75 4.10
N TYR A 274 9.92 22.50 3.42
CA TYR A 274 8.61 22.61 4.09
C TYR A 274 8.49 21.50 5.14
N ILE A 275 7.89 21.82 6.27
CA ILE A 275 7.48 20.84 7.27
C ILE A 275 6.00 20.55 7.03
N VAL A 276 5.69 19.32 6.78
CA VAL A 276 4.34 18.83 6.45
C VAL A 276 3.89 17.75 7.42
N ASN A 277 2.60 17.68 7.64
CA ASN A 277 1.98 16.57 8.37
C ASN A 277 1.66 15.45 7.39
N VAL A 278 2.32 14.30 7.53
CA VAL A 278 2.08 13.08 6.75
C VAL A 278 1.19 12.16 7.56
N ALA A 279 0.07 11.70 7.01
CA ALA A 279 -0.99 10.96 7.72
C ALA A 279 -0.50 9.78 8.58
N ARG A 280 0.55 9.09 8.14
CA ARG A 280 1.12 7.92 8.84
C ARG A 280 2.29 8.27 9.76
N TRP A 281 3.01 9.35 9.47
CA TRP A 281 4.31 9.63 10.08
C TRP A 281 4.33 10.91 10.92
N GLY A 282 3.25 11.71 10.87
CA GLY A 282 3.19 13.01 11.55
C GLY A 282 4.05 14.06 10.88
N SER A 283 4.73 14.88 11.67
CA SER A 283 5.59 15.97 11.20
C SER A 283 6.83 15.43 10.46
N CYS A 284 7.01 15.87 9.22
CA CYS A 284 8.13 15.49 8.35
C CYS A 284 8.64 16.69 7.55
N GLU A 285 9.95 16.75 7.33
CA GLU A 285 10.58 17.76 6.47
C GLU A 285 10.66 17.24 5.02
N ILE A 286 10.27 18.05 4.04
CA ILE A 286 10.41 17.73 2.62
C ILE A 286 11.87 17.88 2.21
N VAL A 287 12.49 16.78 1.78
CA VAL A 287 13.87 16.74 1.30
C VAL A 287 13.92 16.88 -0.22
N LYS A 288 12.96 16.29 -0.94
CA LYS A 288 12.89 16.33 -2.40
C LYS A 288 11.46 16.19 -2.89
N THR A 289 11.13 16.95 -3.93
CA THR A 289 9.86 16.82 -4.67
C THR A 289 10.13 16.12 -6.00
N ASN A 290 9.35 15.07 -6.30
CA ASN A 290 9.38 14.35 -7.58
C ASN A 290 8.02 14.58 -8.30
N PRO A 291 7.86 14.24 -9.57
CA PRO A 291 6.60 14.50 -10.31
C PRO A 291 5.35 13.87 -9.66
N THR A 292 5.49 12.69 -9.05
CA THR A 292 4.36 11.91 -8.47
C THR A 292 4.52 11.55 -7.01
N THR A 293 5.67 11.85 -6.41
CA THR A 293 6.01 11.49 -5.02
C THR A 293 6.84 12.59 -4.37
N VAL A 294 6.95 12.54 -3.05
CA VAL A 294 7.78 13.43 -2.26
C VAL A 294 8.69 12.59 -1.35
N ASP A 295 9.96 12.95 -1.26
CA ASP A 295 10.88 12.34 -0.30
C ASP A 295 10.86 13.22 0.97
N VAL A 296 10.48 12.62 2.08
CA VAL A 296 10.34 13.29 3.37
C VAL A 296 11.27 12.71 4.42
N LYS A 297 11.72 13.53 5.35
CA LYS A 297 12.53 13.12 6.49
C LYS A 297 11.68 13.24 7.76
N THR A 298 11.53 12.13 8.47
CA THR A 298 10.82 12.10 9.76
C THR A 298 11.64 12.76 10.85
N GLU A 299 11.02 13.13 11.97
CA GLU A 299 11.70 13.66 13.16
C GLU A 299 12.81 12.72 13.68
N ARG A 300 12.67 11.42 13.47
CA ARG A 300 13.68 10.40 13.82
C ARG A 300 14.84 10.29 12.82
N GLY A 301 14.82 11.12 11.75
CA GLY A 301 15.87 11.15 10.72
C GLY A 301 15.70 10.13 9.59
N SER A 302 14.64 9.32 9.58
CA SER A 302 14.39 8.35 8.50
C SER A 302 13.93 9.06 7.23
N LEU A 303 14.51 8.68 6.08
CA LEU A 303 14.09 9.16 4.77
C LEU A 303 13.06 8.22 4.18
N LEU A 304 11.91 8.75 3.78
CA LEU A 304 10.78 8.00 3.25
C LEU A 304 10.31 8.63 1.94
N ARG A 305 9.83 7.79 1.03
CA ARG A 305 9.18 8.22 -0.20
C ARG A 305 7.68 8.03 -0.07
N GLU A 306 6.94 9.13 -0.13
CA GLU A 306 5.49 9.15 0.06
C GLU A 306 4.78 9.72 -1.18
N SER A 307 3.49 9.39 -1.32
CA SER A 307 2.65 10.02 -2.33
C SER A 307 2.18 11.40 -1.85
N TYR A 308 1.82 12.29 -2.77
CA TYR A 308 1.27 13.59 -2.41
C TYR A 308 -0.07 13.48 -1.65
N GLY A 309 -0.85 12.44 -1.90
CA GLY A 309 -2.09 12.15 -1.19
C GLY A 309 -1.92 11.83 0.30
N SER A 310 -0.72 11.45 0.74
CA SER A 310 -0.42 11.19 2.15
C SER A 310 -0.20 12.46 2.98
N ILE A 311 -0.03 13.62 2.32
CA ILE A 311 0.18 14.89 2.99
C ILE A 311 -1.18 15.49 3.39
N VAL A 312 -1.36 15.72 4.67
CA VAL A 312 -2.59 16.26 5.25
C VAL A 312 -2.60 17.78 5.19
N GLU A 313 -1.49 18.40 5.60
CA GLU A 313 -1.36 19.85 5.69
C GLU A 313 0.11 20.29 5.71
N ILE A 314 0.35 21.57 5.44
CA ILE A 314 1.65 22.21 5.59
C ILE A 314 1.68 22.83 6.99
N LEU A 315 2.57 22.33 7.86
CA LEU A 315 2.75 22.85 9.22
C LEU A 315 3.59 24.14 9.22
N VAL A 316 4.70 24.11 8.47
CA VAL A 316 5.61 25.26 8.32
C VAL A 316 6.01 25.36 6.85
N ALA A 317 5.66 26.47 6.21
CA ALA A 317 6.24 26.81 4.93
C ALA A 317 7.70 27.22 5.18
N ALA A 318 8.64 26.60 4.46
CA ALA A 318 10.03 27.05 4.57
C ALA A 318 10.08 28.54 4.21
N GLU A 319 10.40 29.35 5.16
CA GLU A 319 10.92 30.68 4.85
C GLU A 319 12.06 30.45 3.86
N LYS A 320 12.12 31.24 2.78
CA LYS A 320 13.30 31.27 1.94
C LYS A 320 14.48 31.39 2.90
N LYS A 321 15.25 30.31 3.10
CA LYS A 321 16.62 30.49 3.58
C LYS A 321 17.19 31.44 2.56
N ASN A 322 17.31 32.72 2.95
CA ASN A 322 18.11 33.66 2.19
C ASN A 322 19.39 32.90 1.92
N ASP A 323 19.70 32.65 0.64
CA ASP A 323 21.00 32.09 0.26
C ASP A 323 22.00 33.04 0.96
N GLU A 324 22.47 32.67 2.13
CA GLU A 324 23.44 33.47 2.87
C GLU A 324 24.61 33.64 1.93
N GLN A 325 24.76 34.84 1.40
CA GLN A 325 25.87 35.14 0.53
C GLN A 325 27.14 34.94 1.34
N HIS A 326 28.03 34.14 0.82
CA HIS A 326 29.32 33.96 1.47
C HIS A 326 30.03 35.30 1.71
N PRO A 327 30.79 35.45 2.78
CA PRO A 327 31.37 36.74 3.21
C PRO A 327 32.60 37.15 2.40
N TYR A 328 32.96 36.41 1.34
CA TYR A 328 34.15 36.70 0.54
C TYR A 328 33.88 37.81 -0.49
N LYS A 329 34.79 38.81 -0.53
CA LYS A 329 34.69 39.97 -1.45
C LYS A 329 35.80 39.95 -2.49
N VAL A 330 35.53 40.55 -3.65
CA VAL A 330 36.54 40.76 -4.70
C VAL A 330 37.69 41.57 -4.15
N GLY A 331 38.93 41.16 -4.42
CA GLY A 331 40.17 41.79 -3.91
C GLY A 331 40.71 41.15 -2.63
N GLU A 332 39.92 40.32 -1.90
CA GLU A 332 40.44 39.64 -0.72
C GLU A 332 41.48 38.55 -1.12
N ILE A 333 42.46 38.35 -0.25
CA ILE A 333 43.48 37.31 -0.42
C ILE A 333 43.21 36.21 0.55
N LEU A 334 43.20 34.98 0.02
CA LEU A 334 43.01 33.72 0.76
C LEU A 334 44.30 32.94 0.67
N ALA A 335 44.78 32.39 1.77
CA ALA A 335 46.04 31.60 1.81
C ALA A 335 45.87 30.28 2.53
N HIS A 336 46.64 29.29 2.08
CA HIS A 336 46.89 28.06 2.78
C HIS A 336 48.20 28.15 3.58
N TYR A 337 48.11 27.81 4.86
CA TYR A 337 49.25 27.87 5.79
C TYR A 337 49.78 26.43 6.03
N SER A 338 51.06 26.35 6.34
CA SER A 338 51.68 25.11 6.79
C SER A 338 51.01 24.55 8.04
N ILE A 339 51.13 23.28 8.31
CA ILE A 339 50.54 22.59 9.47
C ILE A 339 50.89 23.28 10.79
N CYS A 340 52.10 23.86 10.86
CA CYS A 340 52.55 24.66 12.05
C CYS A 340 52.03 26.08 12.04
N GLY A 341 51.21 26.52 11.09
CA GLY A 341 50.55 27.84 11.03
C GLY A 341 51.46 29.03 10.75
N SER A 342 52.78 28.83 10.56
CA SER A 342 53.79 29.90 10.50
C SER A 342 54.23 30.29 9.09
N ARG A 343 53.90 29.52 8.05
CA ARG A 343 54.36 29.82 6.70
C ARG A 343 53.22 29.67 5.70
N ILE A 344 53.10 30.60 4.77
CA ILE A 344 52.16 30.55 3.67
C ILE A 344 52.75 29.64 2.58
N ILE A 345 51.96 28.65 2.16
CA ILE A 345 52.32 27.69 1.13
C ILE A 345 51.75 28.12 -0.23
N SER A 346 50.51 28.55 -0.28
CA SER A 346 49.85 29.02 -1.50
C SER A 346 48.90 30.17 -1.16
N ALA A 347 48.73 31.08 -2.09
CA ALA A 347 47.85 32.23 -1.92
C ALA A 347 47.02 32.49 -3.18
N TYR A 348 45.82 33.04 -2.99
CA TYR A 348 44.88 33.29 -4.06
C TYR A 348 44.17 34.63 -3.86
N LYS A 349 44.02 35.41 -4.90
CA LYS A 349 43.22 36.65 -4.92
C LYS A 349 41.79 36.33 -5.43
N VAL A 350 40.77 36.80 -4.73
CA VAL A 350 39.39 36.72 -5.17
C VAL A 350 39.16 37.69 -6.32
N VAL A 351 38.96 37.20 -7.55
CA VAL A 351 38.79 38.03 -8.75
C VAL A 351 37.32 38.28 -9.08
N LYS A 352 36.47 37.33 -8.77
CA LYS A 352 35.02 37.44 -9.02
C LYS A 352 34.24 36.68 -7.96
N THR A 353 33.11 37.21 -7.56
CA THR A 353 32.17 36.54 -6.64
C THR A 353 30.79 36.48 -7.26
N THR A 354 30.07 35.38 -6.98
CA THR A 354 28.65 35.20 -7.27
C THR A 354 27.97 34.74 -5.98
N ALA A 355 26.66 34.65 -5.93
CA ALA A 355 25.95 34.17 -4.73
C ALA A 355 26.45 32.80 -4.21
N LYS A 356 26.94 31.92 -5.09
CA LYS A 356 27.29 30.52 -4.75
C LYS A 356 28.76 30.18 -5.00
N THR A 357 29.54 31.00 -5.71
CA THR A 357 30.92 30.66 -6.09
C THR A 357 31.83 31.85 -6.01
N ILE A 358 33.10 31.59 -5.78
CA ILE A 358 34.18 32.57 -5.93
C ILE A 358 35.17 32.07 -6.98
N ARG A 359 35.74 33.01 -7.73
CA ARG A 359 36.83 32.75 -8.66
C ARG A 359 38.13 33.30 -8.06
N LEU A 360 39.13 32.46 -8.02
CA LEU A 360 40.41 32.65 -7.37
C LEU A 360 41.52 32.69 -8.39
N ALA A 361 42.36 33.72 -8.39
CA ALA A 361 43.59 33.81 -9.15
C ALA A 361 44.76 33.40 -8.25
N PRO A 362 45.60 32.40 -8.58
CA PRO A 362 46.73 32.04 -7.77
C PRO A 362 47.81 33.11 -7.82
N LEU A 363 48.38 33.46 -6.65
CA LEU A 363 49.45 34.46 -6.48
C LEU A 363 50.78 33.77 -6.26
N ALA A 364 51.88 34.42 -6.71
CA ALA A 364 53.23 33.94 -6.41
C ALA A 364 53.52 34.04 -4.92
N VAL A 365 54.07 32.98 -4.33
CA VAL A 365 54.51 32.93 -2.94
C VAL A 365 55.99 32.53 -2.92
N GLN A 366 56.85 33.43 -2.47
CA GLN A 366 58.30 33.20 -2.31
C GLN A 366 58.69 33.31 -0.85
N ASN A 367 59.31 32.28 -0.31
CA ASN A 367 59.75 32.22 1.10
C ASN A 367 58.66 32.47 2.13
N GLY A 368 57.35 32.21 1.79
CA GLY A 368 56.20 32.49 2.66
C GLY A 368 55.66 33.90 2.54
N VAL A 369 56.19 34.72 1.63
CA VAL A 369 55.77 36.11 1.33
C VAL A 369 54.91 36.08 0.06
N ILE A 370 53.73 36.74 0.07
CA ILE A 370 52.83 36.79 -1.07
C ILE A 370 53.19 37.98 -1.94
N ASN A 371 53.42 37.75 -3.24
CA ASN A 371 53.51 38.81 -4.22
C ASN A 371 52.07 39.08 -4.77
N THR A 372 51.49 40.19 -4.36
CA THR A 372 50.08 40.55 -4.66
C THR A 372 49.85 40.96 -6.11
N ASP A 373 50.92 41.30 -6.85
CA ASP A 373 50.83 41.81 -8.22
C ASP A 373 51.18 40.72 -9.26
N GLU A 374 51.66 39.59 -8.83
CA GLU A 374 52.08 38.51 -9.71
C GLU A 374 51.11 37.35 -9.63
N VAL A 375 50.29 37.18 -10.68
CA VAL A 375 49.37 36.01 -10.84
C VAL A 375 50.11 34.90 -11.54
N ILE A 376 50.15 33.72 -10.92
CA ILE A 376 50.77 32.52 -11.44
C ILE A 376 49.71 31.47 -11.83
N GLY A 377 49.53 31.17 -13.12
CA GLY A 377 48.66 30.11 -13.56
C GLY A 377 47.21 30.54 -13.85
N LYS A 378 46.32 29.57 -13.97
CA LYS A 378 44.92 29.75 -14.39
C LYS A 378 44.02 30.01 -13.19
N GLU A 379 42.99 30.88 -13.36
CA GLU A 379 41.96 31.10 -12.38
C GLU A 379 41.17 29.83 -12.06
N VAL A 380 40.82 29.62 -10.82
CA VAL A 380 40.11 28.42 -10.32
C VAL A 380 38.77 28.89 -9.70
N THR A 381 37.69 28.24 -10.05
CA THR A 381 36.40 28.48 -9.41
C THR A 381 36.23 27.55 -8.23
N ARG A 382 35.89 28.09 -7.06
CA ARG A 382 35.63 27.34 -5.83
C ARG A 382 34.23 27.71 -5.27
N LYS A 383 33.63 26.77 -4.57
CA LYS A 383 32.33 26.93 -3.92
C LYS A 383 32.58 27.08 -2.40
N PRO A 384 32.35 28.26 -1.81
CA PRO A 384 32.37 28.39 -0.36
C PRO A 384 31.31 27.50 0.29
N ALA A 385 31.59 26.89 1.42
CA ALA A 385 30.68 26.08 2.19
C ALA A 385 30.70 26.45 3.67
N ILE A 386 29.54 26.36 4.34
CA ILE A 386 29.45 26.53 5.79
C ILE A 386 29.80 25.20 6.44
N LYS A 387 30.68 25.21 7.42
CA LYS A 387 31.03 24.01 8.20
C LYS A 387 29.91 23.67 9.19
N ALA A 388 29.45 22.46 9.16
CA ALA A 388 28.36 21.99 10.01
C ALA A 388 28.64 22.02 11.51
N TRP A 389 29.93 22.02 11.92
CA TRP A 389 30.31 21.94 13.34
C TRP A 389 30.61 23.28 14.00
N ASN A 390 30.92 24.37 13.26
CA ASN A 390 31.17 25.72 13.83
C ASN A 390 30.44 26.88 13.13
N ASN A 391 29.61 26.55 12.13
CA ASN A 391 28.83 27.47 11.33
C ASN A 391 29.65 28.58 10.61
N GLU A 392 30.97 28.34 10.38
CA GLU A 392 31.86 29.27 9.67
C GLU A 392 31.97 28.93 8.19
N TRP A 393 32.04 29.98 7.37
CA TRP A 393 32.33 29.85 5.95
C TRP A 393 33.77 29.37 5.72
N ALA A 394 33.96 28.42 4.82
CA ALA A 394 35.25 27.92 4.41
C ALA A 394 35.33 27.74 2.89
N VAL A 395 36.51 27.95 2.35
CA VAL A 395 36.89 27.68 0.97
C VAL A 395 38.01 26.67 0.99
N TYR A 396 37.95 25.72 0.07
CA TYR A 396 38.97 24.69 -0.05
C TYR A 396 39.59 24.68 -1.46
N ASP A 397 40.89 24.44 -1.52
CA ASP A 397 41.60 24.11 -2.73
C ASP A 397 42.19 22.69 -2.59
N GLY A 398 41.55 21.70 -3.28
CA GLY A 398 41.75 20.30 -2.97
C GLY A 398 41.34 20.00 -1.51
N ASP A 399 42.24 19.38 -0.77
CA ASP A 399 42.00 19.02 0.65
C ASP A 399 42.38 20.15 1.63
N TRP A 400 42.83 21.29 1.12
CA TRP A 400 43.42 22.37 1.93
C TRP A 400 42.44 23.52 2.13
N ARG A 401 42.20 23.90 3.38
CA ARG A 401 41.41 25.06 3.72
C ARG A 401 42.19 26.37 3.45
N LEU A 402 41.55 27.29 2.76
CA LEU A 402 42.05 28.66 2.56
C LEU A 402 41.51 29.58 3.67
N HIS A 403 42.39 30.34 4.27
CA HIS A 403 42.09 31.32 5.31
C HIS A 403 42.24 32.74 4.76
N LYS A 404 41.43 33.70 5.22
CA LYS A 404 41.63 35.13 4.90
C LYS A 404 42.97 35.60 5.48
N VAL A 405 43.79 36.21 4.65
CA VAL A 405 45.05 36.84 5.08
C VAL A 405 44.72 38.19 5.72
N LYS A 406 45.24 38.47 6.91
CA LYS A 406 45.03 39.73 7.60
C LYS A 406 45.88 40.83 6.94
N ALA A 407 45.35 42.10 6.98
CA ALA A 407 46.02 43.23 6.39
C ALA A 407 47.46 43.45 6.98
N GLU A 408 47.64 43.12 8.26
CA GLU A 408 48.96 43.17 8.95
C GLU A 408 49.98 42.18 8.38
N GLU A 409 49.57 41.07 7.85
CA GLU A 409 50.45 40.07 7.23
C GLU A 409 50.82 40.46 5.80
N LEU A 410 49.92 41.19 5.11
CA LEU A 410 50.23 41.77 3.80
C LEU A 410 51.16 42.95 3.87
N ALA A 411 51.13 43.75 4.96
CA ALA A 411 52.01 44.89 5.17
C ALA A 411 53.45 44.50 5.52
N LYS A 412 53.72 43.30 5.96
CA LYS A 412 55.09 42.74 6.16
C LYS A 412 55.74 42.25 4.90
N ALA A 413 55.02 42.26 3.79
CA ALA A 413 55.44 41.71 2.50
C ALA A 413 55.85 42.78 1.47
N ASN A 414 55.72 44.08 1.82
CA ASN A 414 56.22 45.23 1.00
C ASN A 414 57.50 45.79 1.65
#